data_53c0398f2ff1ddd0a6eb8adce7498ee7
#
_entry.id   53c0398f2ff1ddd0a6eb8adce7498ee7
#
_cell.length_a   1.000
_cell.length_b   1.000
_cell.length_c   1.000
_cell.angle_alpha   90.00
_cell.angle_beta   90.00
_cell.angle_gamma   90.00
#
_symmetry.space_group_name_H-M   'P 1'
#
loop_
_entity.id
_entity.type
_entity.pdbx_description
1 polymer ?
#
loop_
_entity_poly.entity_id
_entity_poly.type
_entity_poly.pdbx_seq_one_letter_code
_entity_poly.pdbx_strand_id
1 'polypeptide(L)'
;MGGFLRPRAVATGVAVMVALSGCQPLGAHHGAERFVGPGAPKVSPSTIYTAAVDRGPVRDGVETWVAVIIDESGAEVFHDDHAFSAGHETDITWLSNEDQLWLLSREVGSAHVDRHPDGRWIKTTVSPDADSMPAEIRELFGA
;
A
#
# COMPACT_ATOMS: atom_id res chain seq x y z
N MET A 1 -51.49 60.46 16.39
CA MET A 1 -51.49 59.43 15.37
C MET A 1 -50.08 58.90 15.26
N GLY A 2 -49.85 57.79 15.84
CA GLY A 2 -48.54 57.28 16.16
C GLY A 2 -47.93 56.53 14.99
N GLY A 3 -46.74 56.93 14.58
CA GLY A 3 -45.87 56.16 13.68
C GLY A 3 -44.83 55.44 14.50
N PHE A 4 -44.99 54.15 14.59
CA PHE A 4 -43.97 53.31 15.25
C PHE A 4 -42.83 53.04 14.26
N LEU A 5 -41.66 53.63 14.54
CA LEU A 5 -40.40 53.28 13.92
C LEU A 5 -39.92 51.98 14.52
N ARG A 6 -39.80 50.95 13.69
CA ARG A 6 -39.11 49.68 14.04
C ARG A 6 -37.61 49.85 13.83
N PRO A 7 -36.74 49.48 14.79
CA PRO A 7 -35.32 49.43 14.58
C PRO A 7 -34.98 48.18 13.75
N ARG A 8 -34.20 48.37 12.68
CA ARG A 8 -33.56 47.28 11.93
C ARG A 8 -32.37 46.73 12.73
N ALA A 9 -32.46 45.51 13.15
CA ALA A 9 -31.34 44.78 13.71
C ALA A 9 -30.35 44.42 12.59
N VAL A 10 -29.15 44.97 12.65
CA VAL A 10 -28.01 44.58 11.83
C VAL A 10 -27.37 43.38 12.49
N ALA A 11 -27.53 42.22 11.91
CA ALA A 11 -26.83 41.04 12.34
C ALA A 11 -25.41 41.04 11.73
N THR A 12 -24.43 41.38 12.54
CA THR A 12 -23.01 41.24 12.16
C THR A 12 -22.62 39.78 12.28
N GLY A 13 -22.54 39.07 11.16
CA GLY A 13 -22.03 37.71 11.08
C GLY A 13 -20.51 37.74 11.22
N VAL A 14 -19.99 37.26 12.33
CA VAL A 14 -18.56 36.98 12.50
C VAL A 14 -18.29 35.65 11.83
N ALA A 15 -17.65 35.68 10.67
CA ALA A 15 -17.11 34.48 10.02
C ALA A 15 -15.82 34.05 10.76
N VAL A 16 -15.92 33.03 11.61
CA VAL A 16 -14.76 32.39 12.19
C VAL A 16 -14.13 31.48 11.11
N MET A 17 -13.07 31.97 10.48
CA MET A 17 -12.19 31.13 9.69
C MET A 17 -11.36 30.27 10.63
N VAL A 18 -11.74 29.00 10.77
CA VAL A 18 -10.88 27.99 11.39
C VAL A 18 -9.83 27.59 10.35
N ALA A 19 -8.65 28.18 10.44
CA ALA A 19 -7.48 27.71 9.73
C ALA A 19 -7.06 26.38 10.36
N LEU A 20 -7.43 25.28 9.71
CA LEU A 20 -6.85 23.96 9.99
C LEU A 20 -5.41 23.97 9.48
N SER A 21 -4.49 24.47 10.29
CA SER A 21 -3.07 24.25 10.10
C SER A 21 -2.78 22.78 10.39
N GLY A 22 -2.93 21.93 9.35
CA GLY A 22 -2.43 20.58 9.39
C GLY A 22 -0.92 20.63 9.44
N CYS A 23 -0.33 20.50 10.63
CA CYS A 23 1.08 20.16 10.76
C CYS A 23 1.28 18.78 10.18
N GLN A 24 1.67 18.70 8.91
CA GLN A 24 2.26 17.49 8.38
C GLN A 24 3.66 17.38 8.98
N PRO A 25 4.01 16.26 9.65
CA PRO A 25 5.37 16.06 10.10
C PRO A 25 6.27 15.97 8.87
N LEU A 26 7.13 16.96 8.71
CA LEU A 26 8.23 16.94 7.75
C LEU A 26 9.20 15.85 8.17
N GLY A 27 9.25 14.76 7.40
CA GLY A 27 10.32 13.78 7.50
C GLY A 27 9.90 12.42 8.03
N ALA A 28 8.93 11.78 7.41
CA ALA A 28 8.76 10.34 7.61
C ALA A 28 8.05 9.74 6.38
N HIS A 29 8.76 8.85 5.71
CA HIS A 29 8.18 7.72 4.99
C HIS A 29 7.51 8.01 3.64
N HIS A 30 8.21 8.65 2.70
CA HIS A 30 7.88 8.52 1.28
C HIS A 30 7.92 7.06 0.79
N GLY A 31 8.44 6.15 1.61
CA GLY A 31 8.44 4.72 1.35
C GLY A 31 7.17 3.98 1.80
N ALA A 32 6.57 4.37 2.92
CA ALA A 32 5.46 3.61 3.52
C ALA A 32 4.20 3.55 2.64
N GLU A 33 3.92 4.60 1.85
CA GLU A 33 2.74 4.65 0.98
C GLU A 33 2.82 3.70 -0.22
N ARG A 34 4.00 3.27 -0.61
CA ARG A 34 4.17 2.34 -1.74
C ARG A 34 3.94 0.88 -1.36
N PHE A 35 4.06 0.53 -0.10
CA PHE A 35 3.97 -0.84 0.36
C PHE A 35 2.52 -1.33 0.54
N VAL A 36 2.31 -2.57 0.13
CA VAL A 36 1.07 -3.29 0.38
C VAL A 36 1.03 -3.73 1.83
N GLY A 37 -0.09 -3.54 2.48
CA GLY A 37 -0.28 -3.97 3.87
C GLY A 37 -1.75 -4.25 4.18
N PRO A 38 -2.04 -4.68 5.43
CA PRO A 38 -3.41 -4.89 5.86
C PRO A 38 -4.26 -3.64 5.70
N GLY A 39 -5.33 -3.73 4.92
CA GLY A 39 -6.20 -2.58 4.60
C GLY A 39 -5.56 -1.52 3.69
N ALA A 40 -4.38 -1.79 3.13
CA ALA A 40 -3.66 -0.89 2.23
C ALA A 40 -3.26 -1.58 0.92
N PRO A 41 -4.23 -1.98 0.08
CA PRO A 41 -3.95 -2.55 -1.22
C PRO A 41 -3.30 -1.52 -2.14
N LYS A 42 -2.51 -1.99 -3.12
CA LYS A 42 -1.82 -1.15 -4.10
C LYS A 42 -2.11 -1.61 -5.52
N VAL A 43 -2.47 -0.65 -6.36
CA VAL A 43 -2.71 -0.88 -7.77
C VAL A 43 -1.38 -0.98 -8.52
N SER A 44 -1.30 -1.90 -9.49
CA SER A 44 -0.14 -2.09 -10.34
C SER A 44 0.07 -0.91 -11.31
N PRO A 45 1.28 -0.75 -11.91
CA PRO A 45 1.53 0.31 -12.89
C PRO A 45 0.59 0.31 -14.09
N SER A 46 0.15 -0.86 -14.57
CA SER A 46 -0.85 -0.96 -15.65
C SER A 46 -2.26 -0.58 -15.23
N THR A 47 -2.52 -0.47 -13.93
CA THR A 47 -3.86 -0.27 -13.31
C THR A 47 -4.83 -1.46 -13.43
N ILE A 48 -4.39 -2.57 -14.02
CA ILE A 48 -5.23 -3.77 -14.25
C ILE A 48 -5.28 -4.66 -13.00
N TYR A 49 -4.21 -4.66 -12.20
CA TYR A 49 -4.09 -5.54 -11.03
C TYR A 49 -4.00 -4.76 -9.73
N THR A 50 -4.42 -5.39 -8.66
CA THR A 50 -4.29 -4.87 -7.30
C THR A 50 -3.61 -5.91 -6.43
N ALA A 51 -2.50 -5.54 -5.80
CA ALA A 51 -1.88 -6.37 -4.77
C ALA A 51 -2.49 -6.04 -3.41
N ALA A 52 -2.77 -7.06 -2.64
CA ALA A 52 -3.30 -6.98 -1.28
C ALA A 52 -2.68 -8.06 -0.41
N VAL A 53 -2.96 -8.03 0.87
CA VAL A 53 -2.64 -9.11 1.80
C VAL A 53 -3.91 -9.63 2.46
N ASP A 54 -4.03 -10.95 2.49
CA ASP A 54 -5.09 -11.66 3.19
C ASP A 54 -4.56 -12.23 4.50
N ARG A 55 -5.45 -12.48 5.45
CA ARG A 55 -5.10 -13.19 6.68
C ARG A 55 -4.74 -14.63 6.36
N GLY A 56 -3.55 -15.03 6.78
CA GLY A 56 -3.12 -16.42 6.76
C GLY A 56 -3.44 -17.15 8.08
N PRO A 57 -3.00 -18.40 8.22
CA PRO A 57 -3.18 -19.17 9.45
C PRO A 57 -2.37 -18.56 10.60
N VAL A 58 -2.93 -18.58 11.81
CA VAL A 58 -2.16 -18.22 13.01
C VAL A 58 -1.14 -19.31 13.28
N ARG A 59 0.14 -18.93 13.46
CA ARG A 59 1.24 -19.84 13.79
C ARG A 59 1.85 -19.41 15.11
N ASP A 60 1.90 -20.33 16.07
CA ASP A 60 2.46 -20.10 17.41
C ASP A 60 1.92 -18.83 18.09
N GLY A 61 0.63 -18.54 17.90
CA GLY A 61 -0.04 -17.35 18.43
C GLY A 61 0.25 -16.05 17.67
N VAL A 62 1.00 -16.11 16.57
CA VAL A 62 1.32 -14.95 15.71
C VAL A 62 0.44 -14.96 14.48
N GLU A 63 -0.16 -13.81 14.16
CA GLU A 63 -0.89 -13.59 12.93
C GLU A 63 0.05 -13.66 11.72
N THR A 64 -0.46 -14.18 10.61
CA THR A 64 0.27 -14.20 9.34
C THR A 64 -0.53 -13.55 8.23
N TRP A 65 0.18 -13.12 7.20
CA TRP A 65 -0.35 -12.46 6.03
C TRP A 65 0.10 -13.17 4.77
N VAL A 66 -0.81 -13.30 3.80
CA VAL A 66 -0.54 -13.91 2.50
C VAL A 66 -0.70 -12.86 1.42
N ALA A 67 0.30 -12.73 0.55
CA ALA A 67 0.20 -11.83 -0.59
C ALA A 67 -0.74 -12.39 -1.65
N VAL A 68 -1.63 -11.55 -2.17
CA VAL A 68 -2.56 -11.90 -3.24
C VAL A 68 -2.54 -10.83 -4.34
N ILE A 69 -2.83 -11.23 -5.56
CA ILE A 69 -3.06 -10.32 -6.69
C ILE A 69 -4.47 -10.56 -7.21
N ILE A 70 -5.21 -9.48 -7.37
CA ILE A 70 -6.60 -9.46 -7.84
C ILE A 70 -6.64 -8.68 -9.16
N ASP A 71 -7.35 -9.19 -10.14
CA ASP A 71 -7.56 -8.50 -11.41
C ASP A 71 -8.71 -7.47 -11.34
N GLU A 72 -8.93 -6.74 -12.43
CA GLU A 72 -9.96 -5.72 -12.54
C GLU A 72 -11.41 -6.26 -12.41
N SER A 73 -11.61 -7.57 -12.59
CA SER A 73 -12.90 -8.22 -12.38
C SER A 73 -13.15 -8.61 -10.92
N GLY A 74 -12.14 -8.45 -10.05
CA GLY A 74 -12.16 -8.89 -8.66
C GLY A 74 -11.77 -10.36 -8.48
N ALA A 75 -11.29 -11.04 -9.53
CA ALA A 75 -10.81 -12.41 -9.45
C ALA A 75 -9.39 -12.45 -8.88
N GLU A 76 -9.14 -13.35 -7.94
CA GLU A 76 -7.79 -13.64 -7.44
C GLU A 76 -7.02 -14.41 -8.51
N VAL A 77 -5.94 -13.81 -9.01
CA VAL A 77 -5.08 -14.38 -10.06
C VAL A 77 -3.75 -14.91 -9.53
N PHE A 78 -3.40 -14.55 -8.32
CA PHE A 78 -2.25 -15.06 -7.59
C PHE A 78 -2.53 -15.12 -6.09
N HIS A 79 -2.11 -16.19 -5.47
CA HIS A 79 -2.12 -16.39 -4.02
C HIS A 79 -0.78 -16.97 -3.62
N ASP A 80 -0.06 -16.30 -2.73
CA ASP A 80 1.26 -16.76 -2.29
C ASP A 80 1.13 -18.09 -1.53
N ASP A 81 2.07 -18.96 -1.73
CA ASP A 81 2.22 -20.23 -1.01
C ASP A 81 2.85 -20.06 0.37
N HIS A 82 3.38 -18.86 0.67
CA HIS A 82 3.97 -18.51 1.95
C HIS A 82 3.13 -17.50 2.72
N ALA A 83 2.91 -17.77 4.00
CA ALA A 83 2.28 -16.85 4.93
C ALA A 83 3.38 -16.18 5.79
N PHE A 84 3.53 -14.87 5.61
CA PHE A 84 4.52 -14.05 6.33
C PHE A 84 4.05 -13.76 7.76
N SER A 85 4.96 -13.83 8.73
CA SER A 85 4.67 -13.45 10.10
C SER A 85 4.41 -11.94 10.22
N ALA A 86 3.32 -11.56 10.88
CA ALA A 86 3.04 -10.15 11.19
C ALA A 86 4.08 -9.51 12.12
N GLY A 87 4.85 -10.33 12.85
CA GLY A 87 5.93 -9.87 13.71
C GLY A 87 7.26 -9.60 13.00
N HIS A 88 7.39 -9.93 11.73
CA HIS A 88 8.59 -9.69 10.94
C HIS A 88 8.30 -8.66 9.82
N GLU A 89 9.29 -7.83 9.54
CA GLU A 89 9.20 -6.86 8.46
C GLU A 89 9.21 -7.59 7.10
N THR A 90 8.11 -7.48 6.39
CA THR A 90 7.98 -7.93 5.01
C THR A 90 7.44 -6.76 4.20
N ASP A 91 8.22 -6.33 3.23
CA ASP A 91 7.83 -5.27 2.32
C ASP A 91 7.30 -5.87 1.02
N ILE A 92 6.09 -5.50 0.65
CA ILE A 92 5.44 -5.94 -0.58
C ILE A 92 5.17 -4.71 -1.43
N THR A 93 5.71 -4.68 -2.65
CA THR A 93 5.58 -3.51 -3.51
C THR A 93 5.62 -3.87 -5.00
N TRP A 94 4.85 -3.13 -5.80
CA TRP A 94 5.02 -3.16 -7.25
C TRP A 94 6.31 -2.46 -7.66
N LEU A 95 6.92 -2.90 -8.78
CA LEU A 95 7.84 -2.03 -9.51
C LEU A 95 7.10 -0.76 -9.96
N SER A 96 7.84 0.30 -10.19
CA SER A 96 7.26 1.58 -10.61
C SER A 96 6.78 1.58 -12.07
N ASN A 97 7.32 0.72 -12.92
CA ASN A 97 7.15 0.73 -14.37
C ASN A 97 6.67 -0.60 -14.97
N GLU A 98 6.54 -1.65 -14.17
CA GLU A 98 6.12 -2.98 -14.61
C GLU A 98 5.19 -3.63 -13.60
N ASP A 99 4.28 -4.50 -14.09
CA ASP A 99 3.42 -5.32 -13.25
C ASP A 99 4.21 -6.51 -12.67
N GLN A 100 5.24 -6.20 -11.93
CA GLN A 100 6.05 -7.15 -11.19
C GLN A 100 5.94 -6.84 -9.70
N LEU A 101 5.41 -7.78 -8.91
CA LEU A 101 5.25 -7.64 -7.48
C LEU A 101 6.46 -8.20 -6.76
N TRP A 102 7.10 -7.39 -5.93
CA TRP A 102 8.22 -7.78 -5.10
C TRP A 102 7.79 -8.09 -3.67
N LEU A 103 8.27 -9.22 -3.17
CA LEU A 103 8.07 -9.71 -1.82
C LEU A 103 9.43 -9.73 -1.14
N LEU A 104 9.66 -8.78 -0.24
CA LEU A 104 10.95 -8.54 0.41
C LEU A 104 10.83 -8.96 1.88
N SER A 105 11.24 -10.18 2.19
CA SER A 105 11.16 -10.72 3.54
C SER A 105 12.54 -10.97 4.12
N ARG A 106 12.76 -10.49 5.33
CA ARG A 106 13.97 -10.82 6.10
C ARG A 106 13.95 -12.25 6.64
N GLU A 107 12.78 -12.87 6.72
CA GLU A 107 12.59 -14.23 7.22
C GLU A 107 12.92 -15.28 6.16
N VAL A 108 12.43 -15.11 4.94
CA VAL A 108 12.51 -16.12 3.87
C VAL A 108 13.22 -15.65 2.61
N GLY A 109 13.74 -14.44 2.61
CA GLY A 109 14.43 -13.85 1.46
C GLY A 109 13.47 -13.14 0.50
N SER A 110 14.00 -12.78 -0.66
CA SER A 110 13.30 -11.99 -1.65
C SER A 110 12.77 -12.83 -2.80
N ALA A 111 11.64 -12.44 -3.31
CA ALA A 111 11.04 -13.01 -4.51
C ALA A 111 10.30 -11.93 -5.30
N HIS A 112 10.08 -12.18 -6.57
CA HIS A 112 9.16 -11.42 -7.38
C HIS A 112 8.10 -12.32 -8.01
N VAL A 113 6.97 -11.73 -8.35
CA VAL A 113 5.84 -12.40 -8.97
C VAL A 113 5.55 -11.72 -10.30
N ASP A 114 5.63 -12.47 -11.38
CA ASP A 114 5.42 -11.99 -12.75
C ASP A 114 4.28 -12.72 -13.43
N ARG A 115 3.61 -12.01 -14.33
CA ARG A 115 2.65 -12.62 -15.23
C ARG A 115 3.37 -13.18 -16.47
N HIS A 116 3.30 -14.48 -16.67
CA HIS A 116 3.82 -15.15 -17.85
C HIS A 116 2.92 -14.92 -19.09
N PRO A 117 3.46 -15.10 -20.31
CA PRO A 117 2.68 -14.97 -21.56
C PRO A 117 1.46 -15.90 -21.63
N ASP A 118 1.48 -17.05 -20.93
CA ASP A 118 0.36 -17.98 -20.82
C ASP A 118 -0.73 -17.52 -19.83
N GLY A 119 -0.55 -16.36 -19.20
CA GLY A 119 -1.48 -15.76 -18.26
C GLY A 119 -1.29 -16.16 -16.81
N ARG A 120 -0.41 -17.11 -16.50
CA ARG A 120 -0.13 -17.53 -15.12
C ARG A 120 0.80 -16.52 -14.42
N TRP A 121 0.56 -16.33 -13.15
CA TRP A 121 1.47 -15.60 -12.27
C TRP A 121 2.43 -16.57 -11.62
N ILE A 122 3.72 -16.28 -11.69
CA ILE A 122 4.79 -17.16 -11.20
C ILE A 122 5.67 -16.39 -10.24
N LYS A 123 5.89 -16.98 -9.07
CA LYS A 123 6.82 -16.49 -8.05
C LYS A 123 8.22 -17.05 -8.33
N THR A 124 9.19 -16.17 -8.35
CA THR A 124 10.61 -16.50 -8.51
C THR A 124 11.42 -15.97 -7.35
N THR A 125 12.13 -16.84 -6.65
CA THR A 125 13.04 -16.45 -5.57
C THR A 125 14.30 -15.80 -6.14
N VAL A 126 14.76 -14.73 -5.51
CA VAL A 126 15.92 -13.95 -5.95
C VAL A 126 16.95 -13.86 -4.83
N SER A 127 18.22 -14.12 -5.17
CA SER A 127 19.32 -13.84 -4.25
C SER A 127 19.49 -12.33 -4.07
N PRO A 128 19.76 -11.82 -2.85
CA PRO A 128 20.02 -10.39 -2.61
C PRO A 128 21.20 -9.84 -3.43
N ASP A 129 22.15 -10.70 -3.78
CA ASP A 129 23.34 -10.34 -4.55
C ASP A 129 23.13 -10.50 -6.06
N ALA A 130 21.91 -10.80 -6.52
CA ALA A 130 21.63 -11.03 -7.92
C ALA A 130 21.68 -9.72 -8.71
N ASP A 131 22.43 -9.71 -9.81
CA ASP A 131 22.47 -8.58 -10.75
C ASP A 131 21.10 -8.28 -11.38
N SER A 132 20.18 -9.26 -11.31
CA SER A 132 18.81 -9.15 -11.82
C SER A 132 17.87 -8.33 -10.94
N MET A 133 18.29 -7.96 -9.73
CA MET A 133 17.45 -7.14 -8.86
C MET A 133 17.43 -5.68 -9.34
N PRO A 134 16.25 -5.10 -9.63
CA PRO A 134 16.13 -3.71 -10.04
C PRO A 134 16.73 -2.74 -9.01
N ALA A 135 17.31 -1.64 -9.49
CA ALA A 135 17.96 -0.65 -8.62
C ALA A 135 17.00 -0.10 -7.55
N GLU A 136 15.75 0.21 -7.93
CA GLU A 136 14.74 0.72 -6.98
C GLU A 136 14.41 -0.28 -5.86
N ILE A 137 14.52 -1.59 -6.12
CA ILE A 137 14.32 -2.62 -5.10
C ILE A 137 15.55 -2.75 -4.22
N ARG A 138 16.77 -2.69 -4.80
CA ARG A 138 18.02 -2.70 -4.01
C ARG A 138 18.10 -1.55 -3.03
N GLU A 139 17.64 -0.38 -3.40
CA GLU A 139 17.60 0.80 -2.54
C GLU A 139 16.74 0.60 -1.31
N LEU A 140 15.66 -0.20 -1.40
CA LEU A 140 14.80 -0.53 -0.26
C LEU A 140 15.49 -1.44 0.75
N PHE A 141 16.48 -2.23 0.35
CA PHE A 141 17.25 -3.08 1.25
C PHE A 141 18.38 -2.35 1.97
N GLY A 142 18.87 -1.27 1.39
CA GLY A 142 20.01 -0.49 1.92
C GLY A 142 19.62 0.68 2.82
N ALA A 143 18.33 0.87 3.05
CA ALA A 143 17.81 1.95 3.87
C ALA A 143 17.66 1.59 5.34
#